data_ef2a1b58e2d6eb50fd6c21801de7367f
#
_entry.id   ef2a1b58e2d6eb50fd6c21801de7367f
#
_cell.length_a   1.000
_cell.length_b   1.000
_cell.length_c   1.000
_cell.angle_alpha   90.00
_cell.angle_beta   90.00
_cell.angle_gamma   90.00
#
_symmetry.space_group_name_H-M   'P 1'
#
loop_
_entity.id
_entity.type
_entity.pdbx_description
1 polymer ?
#
loop_
_entity_poly.entity_id
_entity_poly.type
_entity_poly.pdbx_seq_one_letter_code
_entity_poly.pdbx_strand_id
1 'polypeptide(L)'
;MSNIDVSNEFREFGKFMQTIAILTIVSLAAGITGFIAMILVFVAMKCIKRANYTLNNSSLFEFRSKYIRGFISRICGTAVLITGIVNLVLFFFIPTPFPIYISLSLSSILMVSGIVIIYLGVAAEMKAWKNLKMFFENNSNMFPTDITNEAIKGCDKLKTGVLLNSLGFLIVPAIIGFIFQVKGYFMLATLNKLSTSEVPKSSEALKSSESQIDLPKPQPMNKLEERIKFCPNCGAKLSELGNFCALCGSEIN
;
A
#
# COMPACT_ATOMS: atom_id res chain seq x y z
N MET A 1 -5.10 -27.74 -0.85
CA MET A 1 -4.77 -26.31 -1.11
C MET A 1 -4.20 -25.77 0.19
N SER A 2 -2.90 -25.47 0.23
CA SER A 2 -2.27 -24.83 1.40
C SER A 2 -2.92 -23.47 1.60
N ASN A 3 -3.52 -23.23 2.76
CA ASN A 3 -3.98 -21.90 3.14
C ASN A 3 -2.76 -20.99 3.21
N ILE A 4 -2.58 -20.19 2.17
CA ILE A 4 -1.52 -19.19 2.09
C ILE A 4 -1.94 -18.07 3.04
N ASP A 5 -1.29 -18.01 4.20
CA ASP A 5 -1.59 -16.97 5.19
C ASP A 5 -0.87 -15.66 4.82
N VAL A 6 -1.63 -14.73 4.29
CA VAL A 6 -1.17 -13.35 4.00
C VAL A 6 -1.74 -12.35 5.01
N SER A 7 -2.35 -12.84 6.09
CA SER A 7 -2.99 -12.00 7.11
C SER A 7 -2.01 -11.01 7.73
N ASN A 8 -0.76 -11.41 7.87
CA ASN A 8 0.30 -10.57 8.44
C ASN A 8 0.57 -9.33 7.58
N GLU A 9 0.70 -9.49 6.27
CA GLU A 9 0.95 -8.40 5.34
C GLU A 9 -0.21 -7.41 5.30
N PHE A 10 -1.45 -7.92 5.29
CA PHE A 10 -2.63 -7.06 5.34
C PHE A 10 -2.82 -6.40 6.71
N ARG A 11 -2.46 -7.07 7.79
CA ARG A 11 -2.45 -6.48 9.13
C ARG A 11 -1.44 -5.34 9.24
N GLU A 12 -0.22 -5.51 8.73
CA GLU A 12 0.78 -4.44 8.68
C GLU A 12 0.29 -3.28 7.80
N PHE A 13 -0.29 -3.59 6.63
CA PHE A 13 -0.89 -2.58 5.77
C PHE A 13 -1.97 -1.78 6.51
N GLY A 14 -2.86 -2.45 7.27
CA GLY A 14 -3.89 -1.81 8.10
C GLY A 14 -3.31 -0.87 9.15
N LYS A 15 -2.21 -1.26 9.83
CA LYS A 15 -1.50 -0.40 10.80
C LYS A 15 -0.96 0.87 10.13
N PHE A 16 -0.35 0.74 8.95
CA PHE A 16 0.11 1.91 8.19
C PHE A 16 -1.06 2.80 7.79
N MET A 17 -2.20 2.25 7.36
CA MET A 17 -3.39 3.02 7.02
C MET A 17 -3.92 3.81 8.22
N GLN A 18 -3.91 3.21 9.42
CA GLN A 18 -4.28 3.91 10.66
C GLN A 18 -3.34 5.09 10.95
N THR A 19 -2.04 4.88 10.86
CA THR A 19 -1.05 5.95 11.09
C THR A 19 -1.19 7.06 10.05
N ILE A 20 -1.40 6.70 8.78
CA ILE A 20 -1.62 7.67 7.70
C ILE A 20 -2.89 8.50 7.96
N ALA A 21 -3.98 7.86 8.42
CA ALA A 21 -5.22 8.57 8.77
C ALA A 21 -4.98 9.64 9.84
N ILE A 22 -4.28 9.27 10.91
CA ILE A 22 -3.97 10.18 12.03
C ILE A 22 -3.07 11.34 11.52
N LEU A 23 -2.00 11.02 10.80
CA LEU A 23 -1.08 12.03 10.26
C LEU A 23 -1.78 12.97 9.26
N THR A 24 -2.73 12.45 8.50
CA THR A 24 -3.52 13.27 7.57
C THR A 24 -4.38 14.28 8.33
N ILE A 25 -4.97 13.91 9.48
CA ILE A 25 -5.70 14.87 10.32
C ILE A 25 -4.75 15.92 10.90
N VAL A 26 -3.62 15.48 11.45
CA VAL A 26 -2.63 16.37 12.06
C VAL A 26 -2.02 17.32 11.02
N SER A 27 -1.98 16.93 9.75
CA SER A 27 -1.44 17.76 8.67
C SER A 27 -2.23 19.06 8.43
N LEU A 28 -3.46 19.15 8.88
CA LEU A 28 -4.24 20.38 8.86
C LEU A 28 -3.63 21.47 9.78
N ALA A 29 -3.02 21.03 10.89
CA ALA A 29 -2.38 21.94 11.85
C ALA A 29 -0.87 22.11 11.59
N ALA A 30 -0.21 21.06 11.13
CA ALA A 30 1.22 21.02 10.92
C ALA A 30 1.54 20.43 9.52
N GLY A 31 1.73 21.27 8.51
CA GLY A 31 1.91 20.87 7.11
C GLY A 31 3.01 19.81 6.87
N ILE A 32 4.05 19.78 7.73
CA ILE A 32 5.15 18.81 7.63
C ILE A 32 4.66 17.35 7.81
N THR A 33 3.64 17.13 8.62
CA THR A 33 3.11 15.76 8.88
C THR A 33 2.45 15.15 7.65
N GLY A 34 1.95 15.96 6.73
CA GLY A 34 1.45 15.50 5.43
C GLY A 34 2.56 14.86 4.59
N PHE A 35 3.78 15.39 4.66
CA PHE A 35 4.92 14.78 3.98
C PHE A 35 5.32 13.43 4.59
N ILE A 36 5.25 13.29 5.91
CA ILE A 36 5.48 12.02 6.59
C ILE A 36 4.41 10.99 6.21
N ALA A 37 3.13 11.39 6.18
CA ALA A 37 2.05 10.54 5.74
C ALA A 37 2.28 10.01 4.30
N MET A 38 2.79 10.87 3.42
CA MET A 38 3.16 10.54 2.06
C MET A 38 4.23 9.44 2.00
N ILE A 39 5.29 9.56 2.79
CA ILE A 39 6.35 8.53 2.87
C ILE A 39 5.78 7.20 3.38
N LEU A 40 4.93 7.24 4.40
CA LEU A 40 4.32 6.03 4.97
C LEU A 40 3.44 5.27 3.97
N VAL A 41 2.79 5.96 3.04
CA VAL A 41 2.05 5.30 1.96
C VAL A 41 2.97 4.41 1.13
N PHE A 42 4.18 4.86 0.79
CA PHE A 42 5.14 4.01 0.05
C PHE A 42 5.58 2.79 0.87
N VAL A 43 5.73 2.96 2.19
CA VAL A 43 6.02 1.83 3.08
C VAL A 43 4.85 0.85 3.09
N ALA A 44 3.62 1.33 3.19
CA ALA A 44 2.41 0.52 3.11
C ALA A 44 2.33 -0.26 1.77
N MET A 45 2.75 0.34 0.66
CA MET A 45 2.80 -0.35 -0.65
C MET A 45 3.81 -1.51 -0.69
N LYS A 46 4.81 -1.55 0.21
CA LYS A 46 5.70 -2.72 0.35
C LYS A 46 4.96 -3.93 0.93
N CYS A 47 4.03 -3.71 1.86
CA CYS A 47 3.20 -4.79 2.40
C CYS A 47 2.34 -5.42 1.30
N ILE A 48 1.70 -4.59 0.47
CA ILE A 48 0.93 -5.06 -0.70
C ILE A 48 1.83 -5.80 -1.71
N LYS A 49 3.08 -5.34 -1.91
CA LYS A 49 4.03 -6.06 -2.77
C LYS A 49 4.33 -7.46 -2.22
N ARG A 50 4.56 -7.59 -0.91
CA ARG A 50 4.82 -8.89 -0.26
C ARG A 50 3.60 -9.81 -0.37
N ALA A 51 2.40 -9.31 -0.05
CA ALA A 51 1.17 -10.06 -0.21
C ALA A 51 0.96 -10.53 -1.67
N ASN A 52 1.22 -9.65 -2.63
CA ASN A 52 1.08 -10.02 -4.05
C ASN A 52 2.13 -11.03 -4.51
N TYR A 53 3.33 -11.01 -3.95
CA TYR A 53 4.36 -12.00 -4.26
C TYR A 53 3.92 -13.43 -3.90
N THR A 54 3.15 -13.55 -2.81
CA THR A 54 2.61 -14.82 -2.34
C THR A 54 1.33 -15.23 -3.08
N LEU A 55 0.43 -14.26 -3.34
CA LEU A 55 -0.88 -14.52 -3.96
C LEU A 55 -0.85 -14.54 -5.49
N ASN A 56 0.15 -13.93 -6.11
CA ASN A 56 0.25 -13.71 -7.56
C ASN A 56 -1.05 -13.18 -8.19
N ASN A 57 -1.66 -12.18 -7.54
CA ASN A 57 -2.96 -11.64 -7.91
C ASN A 57 -2.81 -10.37 -8.76
N SER A 58 -3.39 -10.39 -9.96
CA SER A 58 -3.30 -9.26 -10.91
C SER A 58 -3.91 -7.97 -10.36
N SER A 59 -4.99 -8.04 -9.58
CA SER A 59 -5.63 -6.85 -9.00
C SER A 59 -4.74 -6.12 -8.00
N LEU A 60 -3.98 -6.87 -7.16
CA LEU A 60 -3.01 -6.27 -6.23
C LEU A 60 -1.80 -5.68 -6.97
N PHE A 61 -1.33 -6.35 -8.00
CA PHE A 61 -0.25 -5.83 -8.85
C PHE A 61 -0.66 -4.50 -9.50
N GLU A 62 -1.85 -4.48 -10.11
CA GLU A 62 -2.38 -3.29 -10.75
C GLU A 62 -2.68 -2.17 -9.76
N PHE A 63 -3.21 -2.50 -8.57
CA PHE A 63 -3.41 -1.52 -7.50
C PHE A 63 -2.11 -0.78 -7.21
N ARG A 64 -1.06 -1.52 -6.88
CA ARG A 64 0.24 -0.94 -6.53
C ARG A 64 0.83 -0.12 -7.68
N SER A 65 0.83 -0.66 -8.90
CA SER A 65 1.41 0.00 -10.09
C SER A 65 0.68 1.30 -10.41
N LYS A 66 -0.66 1.27 -10.46
CA LYS A 66 -1.50 2.44 -10.76
C LYS A 66 -1.43 3.48 -9.64
N TYR A 67 -1.39 3.04 -8.37
CA TYR A 67 -1.26 3.95 -7.24
C TYR A 67 0.05 4.74 -7.29
N ILE A 68 1.19 4.05 -7.45
CA ILE A 68 2.50 4.70 -7.53
C ILE A 68 2.56 5.66 -8.74
N ARG A 69 2.08 5.23 -9.90
CA ARG A 69 2.05 6.08 -11.10
C ARG A 69 1.18 7.32 -10.88
N GLY A 70 -0.03 7.15 -10.33
CA GLY A 70 -0.94 8.25 -10.04
C GLY A 70 -0.35 9.25 -9.06
N PHE A 71 0.29 8.75 -8.01
CA PHE A 71 0.94 9.55 -7.00
C PHE A 71 2.12 10.36 -7.56
N ILE A 72 3.02 9.74 -8.33
CA ILE A 72 4.15 10.43 -8.98
C ILE A 72 3.63 11.50 -9.95
N SER A 73 2.62 11.16 -10.76
CA SER A 73 1.98 12.10 -11.69
C SER A 73 1.44 13.34 -10.96
N ARG A 74 0.79 13.15 -9.83
CA ARG A 74 0.27 14.28 -9.02
C ARG A 74 1.39 15.17 -8.50
N ILE A 75 2.48 14.61 -7.99
CA ILE A 75 3.63 15.39 -7.53
C ILE A 75 4.24 16.17 -8.69
N CYS A 76 4.52 15.51 -9.82
CA CYS A 76 5.08 16.18 -11.01
C CYS A 76 4.14 17.28 -11.53
N GLY A 77 2.85 16.98 -11.64
CA GLY A 77 1.87 17.98 -12.08
C GLY A 77 1.77 19.18 -11.15
N THR A 78 1.82 18.94 -9.82
CA THR A 78 1.83 20.02 -8.83
C THR A 78 3.11 20.88 -8.95
N ALA A 79 4.27 20.27 -9.14
CA ALA A 79 5.52 20.98 -9.35
C ALA A 79 5.47 21.88 -10.61
N VAL A 80 4.97 21.33 -11.72
CA VAL A 80 4.80 22.09 -12.97
C VAL A 80 3.80 23.25 -12.80
N LEU A 81 2.68 23.02 -12.09
CA LEU A 81 1.68 24.03 -11.81
C LEU A 81 2.27 25.18 -10.96
N ILE A 82 2.99 24.83 -9.88
CA ILE A 82 3.65 25.82 -9.01
C ILE A 82 4.68 26.63 -9.82
N THR A 83 5.46 25.97 -10.68
CA THR A 83 6.43 26.67 -11.54
C THR A 83 5.72 27.67 -12.46
N GLY A 84 4.59 27.30 -13.04
CA GLY A 84 3.77 28.21 -13.86
C GLY A 84 3.26 29.41 -13.07
N ILE A 85 2.77 29.20 -11.84
CA ILE A 85 2.28 30.27 -10.96
C ILE A 85 3.44 31.20 -10.54
N VAL A 86 4.57 30.62 -10.11
CA VAL A 86 5.76 31.40 -9.71
C VAL A 86 6.25 32.25 -10.87
N ASN A 87 6.31 31.70 -12.07
CA ASN A 87 6.71 32.43 -13.28
C ASN A 87 5.77 33.60 -13.56
N LEU A 88 4.46 33.40 -13.42
CA LEU A 88 3.46 34.45 -13.57
C LEU A 88 3.62 35.56 -12.52
N VAL A 89 3.83 35.20 -11.24
CA VAL A 89 4.04 36.15 -10.16
C VAL A 89 5.32 36.95 -10.36
N LEU A 90 6.44 36.30 -10.64
CA LEU A 90 7.72 36.92 -10.88
C LEU A 90 7.65 37.95 -12.04
N PHE A 91 6.88 37.61 -13.07
CA PHE A 91 6.67 38.52 -14.20
C PHE A 91 6.06 39.85 -13.79
N PHE A 92 5.16 39.91 -12.81
CA PHE A 92 4.54 41.17 -12.33
C PHE A 92 5.46 41.98 -11.43
N PHE A 93 6.42 41.34 -10.75
CA PHE A 93 7.28 42.02 -9.76
C PHE A 93 8.69 42.31 -10.26
N ILE A 94 9.17 41.62 -11.30
CA ILE A 94 10.54 41.79 -11.82
C ILE A 94 10.45 42.22 -13.29
N PRO A 95 11.00 43.40 -13.66
CA PRO A 95 11.08 43.80 -15.05
C PRO A 95 11.97 42.83 -15.81
N THR A 96 11.35 42.00 -16.64
CA THR A 96 12.06 41.00 -17.45
C THR A 96 12.40 41.58 -18.81
N PRO A 97 13.58 41.25 -19.40
CA PRO A 97 13.97 41.69 -20.75
C PRO A 97 13.15 40.99 -21.85
N PHE A 98 12.30 40.03 -21.48
CA PHE A 98 11.48 39.28 -22.44
C PHE A 98 10.16 40.01 -22.73
N PRO A 99 9.67 39.89 -23.97
CA PRO A 99 8.35 40.43 -24.33
C PRO A 99 7.23 39.83 -23.46
N ILE A 100 6.33 40.65 -22.97
CA ILE A 100 5.22 40.33 -22.07
C ILE A 100 4.43 39.09 -22.52
N TYR A 101 4.13 39.02 -23.81
CA TYR A 101 3.34 37.93 -24.38
C TYR A 101 4.06 36.55 -24.31
N ILE A 102 5.39 36.50 -24.35
CA ILE A 102 6.15 35.25 -24.25
C ILE A 102 6.08 34.68 -22.83
N SER A 103 6.31 35.54 -21.82
CA SER A 103 6.26 35.13 -20.43
C SER A 103 4.84 34.67 -20.01
N LEU A 104 3.82 35.40 -20.43
CA LEU A 104 2.42 35.07 -20.17
C LEU A 104 1.99 33.77 -20.84
N SER A 105 2.38 33.55 -22.11
CA SER A 105 2.06 32.33 -22.81
C SER A 105 2.75 31.10 -22.19
N LEU A 106 4.02 31.23 -21.82
CA LEU A 106 4.77 30.16 -21.17
C LEU A 106 4.14 29.78 -19.81
N SER A 107 3.81 30.76 -18.98
CA SER A 107 3.15 30.52 -17.70
C SER A 107 1.80 29.81 -17.87
N SER A 108 0.99 30.23 -18.86
CA SER A 108 -0.29 29.61 -19.16
C SER A 108 -0.14 28.18 -19.61
N ILE A 109 0.83 27.86 -20.47
CA ILE A 109 1.11 26.49 -20.93
C ILE A 109 1.54 25.61 -19.75
N LEU A 110 2.41 26.10 -18.88
CA LEU A 110 2.82 25.36 -17.68
C LEU A 110 1.66 25.10 -16.73
N MET A 111 0.80 26.08 -16.49
CA MET A 111 -0.37 25.91 -15.63
C MET A 111 -1.36 24.87 -16.20
N VAL A 112 -1.71 24.97 -17.47
CA VAL A 112 -2.62 24.02 -18.13
C VAL A 112 -2.01 22.61 -18.14
N SER A 113 -0.74 22.46 -18.50
CA SER A 113 -0.09 21.15 -18.51
C SER A 113 0.00 20.54 -17.11
N GLY A 114 0.31 21.33 -16.09
CA GLY A 114 0.32 20.91 -14.69
C GLY A 114 -1.05 20.38 -14.25
N ILE A 115 -2.13 21.09 -14.56
CA ILE A 115 -3.51 20.66 -14.29
C ILE A 115 -3.82 19.33 -14.99
N VAL A 116 -3.52 19.20 -16.27
CA VAL A 116 -3.76 17.95 -17.01
C VAL A 116 -3.02 16.77 -16.38
N ILE A 117 -1.75 16.94 -16.03
CA ILE A 117 -0.95 15.88 -15.40
C ILE A 117 -1.53 15.48 -14.03
N ILE A 118 -2.01 16.45 -13.23
CA ILE A 118 -2.69 16.16 -11.95
C ILE A 118 -3.92 15.31 -12.17
N TYR A 119 -4.79 15.65 -13.11
CA TYR A 119 -6.01 14.90 -13.40
C TYR A 119 -5.73 13.48 -13.91
N LEU A 120 -4.70 13.29 -14.73
CA LEU A 120 -4.25 11.96 -15.14
C LEU A 120 -3.77 11.14 -13.93
N GLY A 121 -3.07 11.78 -12.99
CA GLY A 121 -2.66 11.16 -11.73
C GLY A 121 -3.85 10.73 -10.88
N VAL A 122 -4.85 11.60 -10.72
CA VAL A 122 -6.10 11.31 -10.00
C VAL A 122 -6.85 10.14 -10.64
N ALA A 123 -6.98 10.10 -11.95
CA ALA A 123 -7.62 9.01 -12.66
C ALA A 123 -6.91 7.66 -12.44
N ALA A 124 -5.58 7.66 -12.41
CA ALA A 124 -4.79 6.48 -12.12
C ALA A 124 -4.99 5.99 -10.67
N GLU A 125 -5.00 6.92 -9.70
CA GLU A 125 -5.23 6.62 -8.29
C GLU A 125 -6.66 6.08 -8.03
N MET A 126 -7.67 6.65 -8.66
CA MET A 126 -9.04 6.14 -8.62
C MET A 126 -9.15 4.71 -9.14
N LYS A 127 -8.45 4.39 -10.24
CA LYS A 127 -8.37 3.03 -10.79
C LYS A 127 -7.64 2.09 -9.82
N ALA A 128 -6.61 2.58 -9.12
CA ALA A 128 -5.92 1.80 -8.11
C ALA A 128 -6.89 1.38 -6.99
N TRP A 129 -7.61 2.31 -6.36
CA TRP A 129 -8.57 1.99 -5.30
C TRP A 129 -9.67 1.05 -5.79
N LYS A 130 -10.12 1.18 -7.05
CA LYS A 130 -11.04 0.22 -7.66
C LYS A 130 -10.44 -1.19 -7.72
N ASN A 131 -9.18 -1.34 -8.12
CA ASN A 131 -8.53 -2.64 -8.19
C ASN A 131 -8.36 -3.29 -6.81
N LEU A 132 -8.02 -2.50 -5.78
CA LEU A 132 -7.96 -3.01 -4.40
C LEU A 132 -9.35 -3.46 -3.90
N LYS A 133 -10.40 -2.70 -4.22
CA LYS A 133 -11.78 -3.10 -3.95
C LYS A 133 -12.10 -4.44 -4.61
N MET A 134 -11.85 -4.58 -5.91
CA MET A 134 -12.07 -5.82 -6.66
C MET A 134 -11.30 -7.01 -6.07
N PHE A 135 -10.09 -6.77 -5.54
CA PHE A 135 -9.35 -7.80 -4.84
C PHE A 135 -10.11 -8.32 -3.61
N PHE A 136 -10.62 -7.43 -2.75
CA PHE A 136 -11.38 -7.82 -1.57
C PHE A 136 -12.72 -8.48 -1.93
N GLU A 137 -13.40 -8.02 -2.97
CA GLU A 137 -14.66 -8.63 -3.45
C GLU A 137 -14.43 -10.07 -3.95
N ASN A 138 -13.38 -10.28 -4.76
CA ASN A 138 -13.09 -11.58 -5.35
C ASN A 138 -12.44 -12.58 -4.38
N ASN A 139 -11.88 -12.11 -3.28
CA ASN A 139 -11.20 -12.93 -2.28
C ASN A 139 -11.80 -12.76 -0.88
N SER A 140 -13.11 -12.50 -0.81
CA SER A 140 -13.84 -12.27 0.44
C SER A 140 -13.77 -13.43 1.42
N ASN A 141 -13.58 -14.65 0.94
CA ASN A 141 -13.42 -15.87 1.72
C ASN A 141 -12.07 -15.98 2.46
N MET A 142 -11.08 -15.13 2.09
CA MET A 142 -9.77 -15.12 2.76
C MET A 142 -9.75 -14.31 4.05
N PHE A 143 -10.77 -13.50 4.29
CA PHE A 143 -10.85 -12.56 5.41
C PHE A 143 -12.19 -12.65 6.12
N PRO A 144 -12.28 -12.27 7.41
CA PRO A 144 -13.56 -12.13 8.10
C PRO A 144 -14.47 -11.15 7.35
N THR A 145 -15.75 -11.51 7.23
CA THR A 145 -16.74 -10.75 6.44
C THR A 145 -16.85 -9.30 6.87
N ASP A 146 -16.79 -9.01 8.17
CA ASP A 146 -16.87 -7.65 8.69
C ASP A 146 -15.69 -6.79 8.23
N ILE A 147 -14.48 -7.35 8.31
CA ILE A 147 -13.24 -6.66 7.89
C ILE A 147 -13.25 -6.44 6.37
N THR A 148 -13.68 -7.44 5.61
CA THR A 148 -13.81 -7.33 4.14
C THR A 148 -14.77 -6.23 3.73
N ASN A 149 -15.96 -6.19 4.34
CA ASN A 149 -16.96 -5.19 4.04
C ASN A 149 -16.47 -3.77 4.36
N GLU A 150 -15.79 -3.60 5.50
CA GLU A 150 -15.21 -2.30 5.87
C GLU A 150 -14.07 -1.90 4.90
N ALA A 151 -13.21 -2.84 4.49
CA ALA A 151 -12.15 -2.55 3.52
C ALA A 151 -12.71 -2.13 2.15
N ILE A 152 -13.77 -2.80 1.67
CA ILE A 152 -14.48 -2.45 0.42
C ILE A 152 -15.04 -1.03 0.50
N LYS A 153 -15.76 -0.70 1.59
CA LYS A 153 -16.29 0.66 1.81
C LYS A 153 -15.16 1.69 1.91
N GLY A 154 -14.05 1.33 2.55
CA GLY A 154 -12.85 2.15 2.65
C GLY A 154 -12.29 2.51 1.28
N CYS A 155 -12.16 1.54 0.38
CA CYS A 155 -11.72 1.76 -1.00
C CYS A 155 -12.65 2.72 -1.76
N ASP A 156 -13.97 2.59 -1.60
CA ASP A 156 -14.94 3.50 -2.24
C ASP A 156 -14.83 4.92 -1.69
N LYS A 157 -14.64 5.08 -0.37
CA LYS A 157 -14.41 6.39 0.24
C LYS A 157 -13.12 7.04 -0.24
N LEU A 158 -12.03 6.29 -0.33
CA LEU A 158 -10.76 6.79 -0.84
C LEU A 158 -10.85 7.18 -2.31
N LYS A 159 -11.48 6.36 -3.14
CA LYS A 159 -11.72 6.69 -4.56
C LYS A 159 -12.49 8.01 -4.70
N THR A 160 -13.58 8.19 -3.96
CA THR A 160 -14.39 9.42 -4.00
C THR A 160 -13.64 10.60 -3.38
N GLY A 161 -12.92 10.37 -2.29
CA GLY A 161 -12.11 11.38 -1.63
C GLY A 161 -11.02 11.96 -2.52
N VAL A 162 -10.31 11.11 -3.27
CA VAL A 162 -9.29 11.55 -4.24
C VAL A 162 -9.90 12.39 -5.35
N LEU A 163 -11.07 12.01 -5.87
CA LEU A 163 -11.78 12.78 -6.88
C LEU A 163 -12.18 14.16 -6.36
N LEU A 164 -12.82 14.23 -5.20
CA LEU A 164 -13.27 15.49 -4.61
C LEU A 164 -12.10 16.40 -4.23
N ASN A 165 -11.02 15.81 -3.74
CA ASN A 165 -9.79 16.55 -3.40
C ASN A 165 -9.10 17.14 -4.63
N SER A 166 -9.27 16.52 -5.81
CA SER A 166 -8.74 17.09 -7.06
C SER A 166 -9.48 18.35 -7.52
N LEU A 167 -10.69 18.58 -7.00
CA LEU A 167 -11.46 19.79 -7.16
C LEU A 167 -11.10 20.83 -6.06
N GLY A 168 -9.86 20.80 -5.58
CA GLY A 168 -9.37 21.61 -4.46
C GLY A 168 -9.45 23.12 -4.65
N PHE A 169 -9.66 23.61 -5.88
CA PHE A 169 -10.00 25.02 -6.13
C PHE A 169 -11.40 25.39 -5.62
N LEU A 170 -12.26 24.40 -5.36
CA LEU A 170 -13.55 24.57 -4.69
C LEU A 170 -13.41 24.10 -3.24
N ILE A 171 -13.50 25.00 -2.28
CA ILE A 171 -13.27 24.75 -0.86
C ILE A 171 -14.18 23.62 -0.32
N VAL A 172 -15.47 23.65 -0.68
CA VAL A 172 -16.44 22.68 -0.17
C VAL A 172 -16.16 21.24 -0.64
N PRO A 173 -15.94 20.96 -1.94
CA PRO A 173 -15.52 19.63 -2.38
C PRO A 173 -14.19 19.17 -1.75
N ALA A 174 -13.23 20.07 -1.56
CA ALA A 174 -11.95 19.74 -0.95
C ALA A 174 -12.11 19.26 0.50
N ILE A 175 -12.93 19.95 1.31
CA ILE A 175 -13.23 19.56 2.70
C ILE A 175 -13.92 18.19 2.72
N ILE A 176 -14.94 17.98 1.89
CA ILE A 176 -15.65 16.69 1.81
C ILE A 176 -14.71 15.59 1.36
N GLY A 177 -13.86 15.87 0.36
CA GLY A 177 -12.85 14.94 -0.14
C GLY A 177 -11.85 14.53 0.94
N PHE A 178 -11.39 15.49 1.74
CA PHE A 178 -10.53 15.24 2.89
C PHE A 178 -11.19 14.32 3.93
N ILE A 179 -12.45 14.61 4.30
CA ILE A 179 -13.20 13.77 5.24
C ILE A 179 -13.34 12.34 4.71
N PHE A 180 -13.62 12.18 3.42
CA PHE A 180 -13.73 10.86 2.80
C PHE A 180 -12.39 10.12 2.77
N GLN A 181 -11.27 10.81 2.53
CA GLN A 181 -9.95 10.19 2.59
C GLN A 181 -9.62 9.70 4.00
N VAL A 182 -9.78 10.54 5.01
CA VAL A 182 -9.54 10.17 6.41
C VAL A 182 -10.40 8.97 6.80
N LYS A 183 -11.71 9.04 6.53
CA LYS A 183 -12.63 7.94 6.82
C LYS A 183 -12.26 6.66 6.08
N GLY A 184 -11.86 6.75 4.81
CA GLY A 184 -11.44 5.62 4.02
C GLY A 184 -10.17 4.95 4.57
N TYR A 185 -9.19 5.73 5.02
CA TYR A 185 -7.99 5.19 5.68
C TYR A 185 -8.33 4.49 7.00
N PHE A 186 -9.23 5.03 7.83
CA PHE A 186 -9.68 4.36 9.05
C PHE A 186 -10.44 3.07 8.77
N MET A 187 -11.23 3.03 7.71
CA MET A 187 -11.93 1.80 7.30
C MET A 187 -10.94 0.73 6.81
N LEU A 188 -9.89 1.09 6.08
CA LEU A 188 -8.82 0.16 5.73
C LEU A 188 -7.97 -0.24 6.94
N ALA A 189 -7.88 0.61 7.96
CA ALA A 189 -7.18 0.30 9.19
C ALA A 189 -7.82 -0.87 9.96
N THR A 190 -9.07 -1.24 9.69
CA THR A 190 -9.70 -2.43 10.29
C THR A 190 -8.97 -3.73 9.94
N LEU A 191 -8.18 -3.73 8.86
CA LEU A 191 -7.29 -4.84 8.51
C LEU A 191 -6.25 -5.13 9.60
N ASN A 192 -5.94 -4.19 10.48
CA ASN A 192 -5.03 -4.42 11.61
C ASN A 192 -5.57 -5.43 12.64
N LYS A 193 -6.89 -5.67 12.62
CA LYS A 193 -7.58 -6.63 13.50
C LYS A 193 -7.49 -8.07 12.99
N LEU A 194 -6.91 -8.30 11.80
CA LEU A 194 -6.66 -9.65 11.33
C LEU A 194 -5.76 -10.36 12.34
N SER A 195 -6.30 -11.40 12.97
CA SER A 195 -5.51 -12.27 13.85
C SER A 195 -4.50 -13.01 12.98
N THR A 196 -3.25 -12.99 13.41
CA THR A 196 -2.32 -14.01 12.94
C THR A 196 -2.95 -15.33 13.35
N SER A 197 -3.13 -16.28 12.42
CA SER A 197 -3.44 -17.65 12.81
C SER A 197 -2.27 -18.11 13.68
N GLU A 198 -2.40 -17.88 14.99
CA GLU A 198 -1.59 -18.57 15.95
C GLU A 198 -1.93 -20.04 15.71
N VAL A 199 -1.00 -20.79 15.13
CA VAL A 199 -0.97 -22.23 15.34
C VAL A 199 -1.21 -22.38 16.84
N PRO A 200 -2.32 -23.02 17.26
CA PRO A 200 -2.61 -23.12 18.68
C PRO A 200 -1.35 -23.73 19.29
N LYS A 201 -0.63 -22.97 20.10
CA LYS A 201 0.33 -23.50 21.05
C LYS A 201 -0.49 -24.35 22.02
N SER A 202 -0.69 -25.60 21.66
CA SER A 202 -1.22 -26.61 22.53
C SER A 202 -0.16 -26.89 23.60
N SER A 203 -0.07 -26.02 24.58
CA SER A 203 0.75 -26.25 25.77
C SER A 203 0.40 -25.26 26.89
N GLU A 204 -0.91 -25.17 27.23
CA GLU A 204 -1.29 -24.62 28.53
C GLU A 204 -2.66 -25.15 29.02
N ALA A 205 -2.90 -26.43 28.84
CA ALA A 205 -4.04 -27.09 29.46
C ALA A 205 -3.67 -28.53 29.87
N LEU A 206 -2.62 -28.67 30.70
CA LEU A 206 -2.39 -29.89 31.49
C LEU A 206 -1.46 -29.56 32.67
N LYS A 207 -1.94 -28.73 33.60
CA LYS A 207 -1.51 -28.75 34.99
C LYS A 207 -2.72 -29.01 35.84
N SER A 208 -3.09 -30.26 35.96
CA SER A 208 -3.71 -30.89 37.13
C SER A 208 -4.19 -32.28 36.76
N SER A 209 -3.33 -33.27 36.84
CA SER A 209 -3.63 -34.65 37.25
C SER A 209 -2.33 -35.39 37.41
N GLU A 210 -1.85 -35.35 38.62
CA GLU A 210 -0.76 -36.17 39.14
C GLU A 210 -1.28 -37.60 39.21
N SER A 211 -0.73 -38.53 38.39
CA SER A 211 -0.79 -39.95 38.59
C SER A 211 0.41 -40.59 37.93
N GLN A 212 1.27 -41.13 38.77
CA GLN A 212 2.47 -41.92 38.47
C GLN A 212 2.14 -43.09 37.52
N ILE A 213 2.87 -43.23 36.42
CA ILE A 213 3.13 -44.51 35.77
C ILE A 213 4.58 -44.50 35.22
N ASP A 214 5.27 -45.62 35.51
CA ASP A 214 6.68 -45.94 35.26
C ASP A 214 7.16 -45.72 33.83
N LEU A 215 8.43 -45.26 33.74
CA LEU A 215 9.22 -45.09 32.53
C LEU A 215 9.70 -46.44 31.92
N PRO A 216 9.74 -46.49 30.58
CA PRO A 216 10.82 -47.10 29.85
C PRO A 216 11.76 -46.07 29.22
N LYS A 217 13.06 -46.32 29.38
CA LYS A 217 14.23 -45.57 28.96
C LYS A 217 14.22 -45.15 27.49
N PRO A 218 14.58 -43.88 27.14
CA PRO A 218 14.58 -43.44 25.73
C PRO A 218 15.81 -43.95 24.99
N GLN A 219 15.57 -44.49 23.78
CA GLN A 219 16.60 -44.72 22.77
C GLN A 219 16.93 -43.42 22.02
N PRO A 220 18.19 -43.20 21.57
CA PRO A 220 18.59 -42.00 20.90
C PRO A 220 18.05 -41.99 19.46
N MET A 221 17.14 -41.07 19.20
CA MET A 221 16.60 -40.79 17.86
C MET A 221 17.61 -39.87 17.13
N ASN A 222 18.21 -40.41 16.06
CA ASN A 222 19.06 -39.73 15.11
C ASN A 222 18.31 -38.50 14.54
N LYS A 223 18.77 -37.34 14.87
CA LYS A 223 18.33 -36.04 14.32
C LYS A 223 18.87 -35.97 12.88
N LEU A 224 18.03 -36.27 11.89
CA LEU A 224 18.31 -35.89 10.50
C LEU A 224 18.19 -34.35 10.44
N GLU A 225 19.32 -33.68 10.45
CA GLU A 225 19.38 -32.25 10.12
C GLU A 225 19.08 -32.08 8.62
N GLU A 226 17.85 -31.73 8.29
CA GLU A 226 17.49 -31.24 6.96
C GLU A 226 18.31 -29.98 6.67
N ARG A 227 19.41 -30.14 5.93
CA ARG A 227 20.19 -29.01 5.43
C ARG A 227 19.37 -28.30 4.36
N ILE A 228 18.75 -27.19 4.76
CA ILE A 228 18.05 -26.27 3.84
C ILE A 228 19.09 -25.71 2.86
N LYS A 229 18.99 -26.10 1.58
CA LYS A 229 19.85 -25.58 0.51
C LYS A 229 19.20 -24.33 -0.10
N PHE A 230 20.03 -23.33 -0.35
CA PHE A 230 19.62 -22.10 -1.04
C PHE A 230 20.33 -21.99 -2.39
N CYS A 231 19.65 -21.41 -3.39
CA CYS A 231 20.24 -21.17 -4.70
C CYS A 231 21.38 -20.14 -4.59
N PRO A 232 22.60 -20.46 -5.05
CA PRO A 232 23.73 -19.54 -4.96
C PRO A 232 23.59 -18.30 -5.86
N ASN A 233 22.71 -18.34 -6.87
CA ASN A 233 22.53 -17.26 -7.82
C ASN A 233 21.43 -16.26 -7.39
N CYS A 234 20.32 -16.72 -6.79
CA CYS A 234 19.20 -15.85 -6.43
C CYS A 234 18.78 -15.92 -4.96
N GLY A 235 19.41 -16.75 -4.12
CA GLY A 235 19.12 -16.91 -2.71
C GLY A 235 17.79 -17.62 -2.39
N ALA A 236 17.11 -18.17 -3.36
CA ALA A 236 15.83 -18.87 -3.15
C ALA A 236 16.03 -20.22 -2.45
N LYS A 237 15.09 -20.60 -1.59
CA LYS A 237 15.06 -21.92 -0.96
C LYS A 237 14.82 -22.98 -2.02
N LEU A 238 15.68 -23.98 -2.08
CA LEU A 238 15.60 -25.06 -3.05
C LEU A 238 14.69 -26.19 -2.54
N SER A 239 13.83 -26.73 -3.40
CA SER A 239 13.12 -27.99 -3.15
C SER A 239 14.02 -29.15 -3.48
N GLU A 240 13.93 -30.25 -2.71
CA GLU A 240 14.85 -31.39 -2.77
C GLU A 240 14.82 -32.19 -4.10
N LEU A 241 13.99 -31.85 -5.07
CA LEU A 241 13.69 -32.67 -6.25
C LEU A 241 14.06 -32.03 -7.60
N GLY A 242 14.87 -30.97 -7.67
CA GLY A 242 15.17 -30.33 -8.96
C GLY A 242 16.63 -29.98 -9.15
N ASN A 243 17.19 -30.31 -10.33
CA ASN A 243 18.54 -29.89 -10.76
C ASN A 243 18.60 -28.42 -11.20
N PHE A 244 17.46 -27.70 -11.19
CA PHE A 244 17.36 -26.31 -11.59
C PHE A 244 16.58 -25.50 -10.56
N CYS A 245 16.98 -24.25 -10.34
CA CYS A 245 16.24 -23.33 -9.49
C CYS A 245 14.94 -22.91 -10.17
N ALA A 246 13.81 -23.16 -9.53
CA ALA A 246 12.48 -22.81 -10.06
C ALA A 246 12.26 -21.29 -10.25
N LEU A 247 13.07 -20.45 -9.57
CA LEU A 247 12.92 -18.98 -9.61
C LEU A 247 13.82 -18.29 -10.64
N CYS A 248 15.03 -18.78 -10.85
CA CYS A 248 15.98 -18.14 -11.78
C CYS A 248 16.47 -19.04 -12.92
N GLY A 249 16.05 -20.32 -12.94
CA GLY A 249 16.43 -21.29 -13.97
C GLY A 249 17.90 -21.74 -13.93
N SER A 250 18.70 -21.31 -12.94
CA SER A 250 20.10 -21.73 -12.84
C SER A 250 20.23 -23.20 -12.44
N GLU A 251 21.17 -23.89 -13.05
CA GLU A 251 21.49 -25.27 -12.70
C GLU A 251 22.13 -25.35 -11.30
N ILE A 252 21.71 -26.35 -10.52
CA ILE A 252 22.13 -26.54 -9.13
C ILE A 252 22.94 -27.83 -9.12
N ASN A 253 24.25 -27.70 -9.05
CA ASN A 253 25.18 -28.84 -8.86
C ASN A 253 25.40 -29.13 -7.38
#